data_90dcb196b2253258c053d278dd064a56
#
_entry.id   90dcb196b2253258c053d278dd064a56
#
_cell.length_a   1.000
_cell.length_b   1.000
_cell.length_c   1.000
_cell.angle_alpha   90.00
_cell.angle_beta   90.00
_cell.angle_gamma   90.00
#
_symmetry.space_group_name_H-M   'P 1'
#
loop_
_entity.id
_entity.type
_entity.pdbx_description
1 polymer ?
#
loop_
_entity_poly.entity_id
_entity_poly.type
_entity_poly.pdbx_seq_one_letter_code
_entity_poly.pdbx_strand_id
1 'polypeptide(L)'
;MSWIARIEEVAGQDWRPVPTPAYWAATAGVLLVCYLANTGERWVFLLDSANLAFHEAGHPFFGLLFGENITVYGGTLGQLVFPIVAAASFWWRRETLSFVLSLAWLFENFWNIARYMADARARDLPLVGSGEHDWNILRQLRVHGGR
;
A
#
# COMPACT_ATOMS: atom_id res chain seq x y z
N MET A 1 -6.02 32.66 3.14
CA MET A 1 -6.79 31.74 2.29
C MET A 1 -7.02 30.46 3.09
N SER A 2 -8.25 29.97 3.19
CA SER A 2 -8.57 28.75 3.92
C SER A 2 -8.03 27.52 3.18
N TRP A 3 -7.78 26.40 3.89
CA TRP A 3 -7.37 25.12 3.28
C TRP A 3 -8.41 24.62 2.27
N ILE A 4 -9.69 24.80 2.57
CA ILE A 4 -10.79 24.41 1.68
C ILE A 4 -10.72 25.17 0.36
N ALA A 5 -10.57 26.50 0.40
CA ALA A 5 -10.43 27.32 -0.81
C ALA A 5 -9.23 26.90 -1.67
N ARG A 6 -8.14 26.48 -1.04
CA ARG A 6 -6.97 25.99 -1.76
C ARG A 6 -7.19 24.61 -2.40
N ILE A 7 -7.92 23.71 -1.73
CA ILE A 7 -8.31 22.42 -2.32
C ILE A 7 -9.24 22.65 -3.53
N GLU A 8 -10.22 23.56 -3.42
CA GLU A 8 -11.12 23.91 -4.52
C GLU A 8 -10.38 24.53 -5.70
N GLU A 9 -9.43 25.43 -5.44
CA GLU A 9 -8.56 26.01 -6.46
C GLU A 9 -7.78 24.94 -7.22
N VAL A 10 -7.11 24.03 -6.48
CA VAL A 10 -6.38 22.92 -7.09
C VAL A 10 -7.34 21.98 -7.82
N ALA A 11 -8.50 21.67 -7.25
CA ALA A 11 -9.50 20.79 -7.88
C ALA A 11 -10.01 21.33 -9.21
N GLY A 12 -10.07 22.64 -9.38
CA GLY A 12 -10.45 23.31 -10.62
C GLY A 12 -9.35 23.38 -11.69
N GLN A 13 -8.10 23.02 -11.38
CA GLN A 13 -7.01 23.06 -12.36
C GLN A 13 -7.08 21.87 -13.30
N ASP A 14 -6.68 22.07 -14.55
CA ASP A 14 -6.56 21.02 -15.54
C ASP A 14 -5.45 20.03 -15.19
N TRP A 15 -5.70 18.76 -15.49
CA TRP A 15 -4.70 17.72 -15.34
C TRP A 15 -3.67 17.80 -16.46
N ARG A 16 -2.41 17.53 -16.15
CA ARG A 16 -1.34 17.47 -17.15
C ARG A 16 -1.64 16.37 -18.17
N PRO A 17 -1.61 16.66 -19.47
CA PRO A 17 -1.85 15.67 -20.51
C PRO A 17 -0.75 14.60 -20.49
N VAL A 18 -1.14 13.35 -20.71
CA VAL A 18 -0.21 12.22 -20.78
C VAL A 18 0.17 11.97 -22.22
N PRO A 19 1.48 12.00 -22.58
CA PRO A 19 1.91 11.63 -23.92
C PRO A 19 1.51 10.19 -24.26
N THR A 20 1.06 9.97 -25.48
CA THR A 20 0.59 8.65 -25.96
C THR A 20 1.58 7.50 -25.69
N PRO A 21 2.90 7.66 -25.92
CA PRO A 21 3.86 6.59 -25.58
C PRO A 21 3.90 6.28 -24.08
N ALA A 22 3.84 7.29 -23.21
CA ALA A 22 3.85 7.12 -21.77
C ALA A 22 2.57 6.44 -21.26
N TYR A 23 1.42 6.77 -21.84
CA TYR A 23 0.15 6.10 -21.58
C TYR A 23 0.24 4.60 -21.87
N TRP A 24 0.72 4.21 -23.06
CA TRP A 24 0.82 2.80 -23.43
C TRP A 24 1.87 2.05 -22.61
N ALA A 25 3.01 2.69 -22.31
CA ALA A 25 4.03 2.11 -21.45
C ALA A 25 3.50 1.85 -20.01
N ALA A 26 2.78 2.81 -19.43
CA ALA A 26 2.17 2.65 -18.12
C ALA A 26 1.09 1.57 -18.13
N THR A 27 0.23 1.54 -19.16
CA THR A 27 -0.79 0.50 -19.31
C THR A 27 -0.16 -0.88 -19.38
N ALA A 28 0.88 -1.06 -20.21
CA ALA A 28 1.61 -2.32 -20.32
C ALA A 28 2.27 -2.71 -18.98
N GLY A 29 2.86 -1.74 -18.27
CA GLY A 29 3.45 -1.98 -16.94
C GLY A 29 2.42 -2.44 -15.91
N VAL A 30 1.27 -1.79 -15.84
CA VAL A 30 0.19 -2.19 -14.91
C VAL A 30 -0.34 -3.58 -15.27
N LEU A 31 -0.57 -3.87 -16.55
CA LEU A 31 -1.00 -5.20 -16.98
C LEU A 31 0.04 -6.28 -16.65
N LEU A 32 1.33 -5.97 -16.82
CA LEU A 32 2.42 -6.88 -16.43
C LEU A 32 2.42 -7.14 -14.92
N VAL A 33 2.28 -6.10 -14.09
CA VAL A 33 2.16 -6.26 -12.62
C VAL A 33 0.95 -7.13 -12.28
N CYS A 34 -0.22 -6.86 -12.87
CA CYS A 34 -1.41 -7.66 -12.66
C CYS A 34 -1.19 -9.13 -13.08
N TYR A 35 -0.51 -9.37 -14.19
CA TYR A 35 -0.18 -10.72 -14.65
C TYR A 35 0.75 -11.43 -13.66
N LEU A 36 1.86 -10.80 -13.28
CA LEU A 36 2.85 -11.37 -12.36
C LEU A 36 2.25 -11.62 -10.97
N ALA A 37 1.44 -10.71 -10.46
CA ALA A 37 0.78 -10.85 -9.16
C ALA A 37 -0.24 -12.00 -9.10
N ASN A 38 -0.70 -12.51 -10.25
CA ASN A 38 -1.70 -13.59 -10.33
C ASN A 38 -1.15 -14.89 -10.91
N THR A 39 0.13 -14.95 -11.31
CA THR A 39 0.76 -16.14 -11.93
C THR A 39 2.03 -16.54 -11.19
N GLY A 40 2.47 -17.77 -11.36
CA GLY A 40 3.70 -18.28 -10.77
C GLY A 40 3.76 -18.15 -9.25
N GLU A 41 4.86 -17.61 -8.75
CA GLU A 41 5.08 -17.38 -7.31
C GLU A 41 4.23 -16.22 -6.74
N ARG A 42 3.50 -15.52 -7.60
CA ARG A 42 2.65 -14.36 -7.23
C ARG A 42 3.45 -13.25 -6.53
N TRP A 43 4.73 -13.12 -6.90
CA TRP A 43 5.66 -12.14 -6.35
C TRP A 43 6.19 -11.21 -7.44
N VAL A 44 5.90 -9.92 -7.33
CA VAL A 44 6.43 -8.87 -8.22
C VAL A 44 7.66 -8.28 -7.56
N PHE A 45 8.83 -8.83 -7.86
CA PHE A 45 10.08 -8.67 -7.11
C PHE A 45 10.36 -7.26 -6.57
N LEU A 46 10.37 -6.24 -7.43
CA LEU A 46 10.65 -4.86 -6.98
C LEU A 46 9.53 -4.28 -6.12
N LEU A 47 8.29 -4.50 -6.53
CA LEU A 47 7.12 -3.90 -5.89
C LEU A 47 6.84 -4.54 -4.53
N ASP A 48 6.80 -5.87 -4.48
CA ASP A 48 6.55 -6.59 -3.23
C ASP A 48 7.72 -6.44 -2.24
N SER A 49 8.98 -6.34 -2.73
CA SER A 49 10.12 -6.06 -1.87
C SER A 49 10.05 -4.67 -1.26
N ALA A 50 9.62 -3.66 -2.02
CA ALA A 50 9.39 -2.31 -1.49
C ALA A 50 8.22 -2.31 -0.48
N ASN A 51 7.11 -2.98 -0.81
CA ASN A 51 5.97 -3.10 0.07
C ASN A 51 6.35 -3.78 1.40
N LEU A 52 7.14 -4.85 1.33
CA LEU A 52 7.65 -5.54 2.51
C LEU A 52 8.56 -4.63 3.36
N ALA A 53 9.46 -3.88 2.74
CA ALA A 53 10.32 -2.94 3.46
C ALA A 53 9.51 -1.86 4.19
N PHE A 54 8.46 -1.33 3.57
CA PHE A 54 7.53 -0.37 4.21
C PHE A 54 6.68 -1.03 5.31
N HIS A 55 6.30 -2.29 5.13
CA HIS A 55 5.62 -3.07 6.14
C HIS A 55 6.49 -3.22 7.39
N GLU A 56 7.71 -3.74 7.25
CA GLU A 56 8.63 -3.93 8.36
C GLU A 56 9.02 -2.62 9.05
N ALA A 57 9.24 -1.55 8.29
CA ALA A 57 9.52 -0.23 8.84
C ALA A 57 8.32 0.39 9.57
N GLY A 58 7.11 0.01 9.18
CA GLY A 58 5.87 0.49 9.78
C GLY A 58 5.72 0.05 11.24
N HIS A 59 6.12 -1.17 11.59
CA HIS A 59 6.03 -1.68 12.95
C HIS A 59 6.71 -0.78 13.98
N PRO A 60 8.03 -0.52 13.91
CA PRO A 60 8.69 0.34 14.86
C PRO A 60 8.26 1.81 14.76
N PHE A 61 7.96 2.29 13.55
CA PHE A 61 7.54 3.68 13.36
C PHE A 61 6.22 3.98 14.07
N PHE A 62 5.19 3.18 13.82
CA PHE A 62 3.88 3.39 14.43
C PHE A 62 3.86 2.97 15.91
N GLY A 63 4.64 1.96 16.29
CA GLY A 63 4.82 1.56 17.67
C GLY A 63 5.43 2.67 18.53
N LEU A 64 6.46 3.36 18.02
CA LEU A 64 7.11 4.49 18.70
C LEU A 64 6.17 5.69 18.86
N LEU A 65 5.34 5.97 17.85
CA LEU A 65 4.45 7.14 17.84
C LEU A 65 3.15 6.91 18.65
N PHE A 66 2.61 5.69 18.61
CA PHE A 66 1.25 5.40 19.11
C PHE A 66 1.18 4.27 20.11
N GLY A 67 2.32 3.68 20.48
CA GLY A 67 2.44 2.63 21.48
C GLY A 67 2.31 1.19 20.95
N GLU A 68 2.58 0.23 21.82
CA GLU A 68 2.72 -1.20 21.48
C GLU A 68 1.48 -1.80 20.79
N ASN A 69 0.28 -1.37 21.19
CA ASN A 69 -0.96 -1.88 20.60
C ASN A 69 -1.08 -1.56 19.11
N ILE A 70 -0.47 -0.46 18.64
CA ILE A 70 -0.48 -0.04 17.24
C ILE A 70 0.67 -0.68 16.46
N THR A 71 1.71 -1.15 17.14
CA THR A 71 2.85 -1.81 16.49
C THR A 71 2.40 -2.93 15.54
N VAL A 72 1.47 -3.78 15.95
CA VAL A 72 0.99 -4.91 15.12
C VAL A 72 0.27 -4.44 13.86
N TYR A 73 -0.44 -3.31 13.92
CA TYR A 73 -1.06 -2.69 12.74
C TYR A 73 -0.07 -1.88 11.91
N GLY A 74 1.09 -1.56 12.51
CA GLY A 74 2.10 -0.67 11.95
C GLY A 74 2.59 -1.12 10.59
N GLY A 75 2.79 -2.42 10.40
CA GLY A 75 3.20 -2.98 9.10
C GLY A 75 2.22 -2.64 7.98
N THR A 76 0.94 -2.97 8.15
CA THR A 76 -0.11 -2.65 7.18
C THR A 76 -0.26 -1.14 6.96
N LEU A 77 -0.20 -0.35 8.03
CA LEU A 77 -0.25 1.12 7.93
C LEU A 77 0.95 1.68 7.17
N GLY A 78 2.16 1.22 7.47
CA GLY A 78 3.38 1.61 6.76
C GLY A 78 3.28 1.37 5.26
N GLN A 79 2.85 0.18 4.88
CA GLN A 79 2.68 -0.23 3.49
C GLN A 79 1.65 0.63 2.73
N LEU A 80 0.60 1.13 3.38
CA LEU A 80 -0.43 1.96 2.75
C LEU A 80 -0.11 3.45 2.73
N VAL A 81 0.61 3.97 3.71
CA VAL A 81 0.90 5.41 3.83
C VAL A 81 1.65 5.94 2.63
N PHE A 82 2.67 5.23 2.13
CA PHE A 82 3.48 5.73 1.02
C PHE A 82 2.69 5.92 -0.28
N PRO A 83 1.94 4.93 -0.80
CA PRO A 83 1.15 5.14 -2.01
C PRO A 83 0.04 6.17 -1.82
N ILE A 84 -0.55 6.31 -0.62
CA ILE A 84 -1.55 7.35 -0.32
C ILE A 84 -0.91 8.75 -0.39
N VAL A 85 0.24 8.94 0.26
CA VAL A 85 0.96 10.23 0.23
C VAL A 85 1.43 10.56 -1.18
N ALA A 86 1.92 9.58 -1.94
CA ALA A 86 2.28 9.76 -3.34
C ALA A 86 1.07 10.20 -4.18
N ALA A 87 -0.05 9.48 -4.06
CA ALA A 87 -1.28 9.83 -4.77
C ALA A 87 -1.77 11.24 -4.41
N ALA A 88 -1.81 11.60 -3.12
CA ALA A 88 -2.18 12.94 -2.67
C ALA A 88 -1.24 14.02 -3.23
N SER A 89 0.08 13.76 -3.23
CA SER A 89 1.08 14.68 -3.76
C SER A 89 0.91 14.91 -5.27
N PHE A 90 0.69 13.85 -6.04
CA PHE A 90 0.51 13.96 -7.50
C PHE A 90 -0.88 14.52 -7.86
N TRP A 91 -1.91 14.24 -7.08
CA TRP A 91 -3.20 14.90 -7.19
C TRP A 91 -3.06 16.42 -7.01
N TRP A 92 -2.29 16.83 -5.99
CA TRP A 92 -2.05 18.24 -5.72
C TRP A 92 -1.30 18.95 -6.86
N ARG A 93 -0.41 18.26 -7.53
CA ARG A 93 0.36 18.77 -8.67
C ARG A 93 -0.33 18.58 -10.02
N ARG A 94 -1.51 17.96 -10.03
CA ARG A 94 -2.25 17.60 -11.25
C ARG A 94 -1.43 16.75 -12.24
N GLU A 95 -0.58 15.88 -11.72
CA GLU A 95 0.23 14.97 -12.51
C GLU A 95 -0.52 13.66 -12.77
N THR A 96 -1.25 13.62 -13.88
CA THR A 96 -2.17 12.53 -14.25
C THR A 96 -1.53 11.15 -14.15
N LEU A 97 -0.41 10.94 -14.84
CA LEU A 97 0.22 9.63 -14.95
C LEU A 97 0.72 9.13 -13.58
N SER A 98 1.44 9.98 -12.86
CA SER A 98 1.99 9.65 -11.54
C SER A 98 0.88 9.40 -10.53
N PHE A 99 -0.22 10.15 -10.59
CA PHE A 99 -1.39 9.94 -9.75
C PHE A 99 -2.02 8.56 -10.01
N VAL A 100 -2.29 8.23 -11.27
CA VAL A 100 -2.89 6.94 -11.65
C VAL A 100 -1.98 5.76 -11.26
N LEU A 101 -0.67 5.88 -11.47
CA LEU A 101 0.29 4.84 -11.06
C LEU A 101 0.37 4.69 -9.53
N SER A 102 0.25 5.78 -8.77
CA SER A 102 0.17 5.72 -7.30
C SER A 102 -1.09 5.03 -6.83
N LEU A 103 -2.22 5.25 -7.51
CA LEU A 103 -3.47 4.51 -7.23
C LEU A 103 -3.32 3.02 -7.59
N ALA A 104 -2.71 2.70 -8.74
CA ALA A 104 -2.45 1.31 -9.12
C ALA A 104 -1.57 0.60 -8.07
N TRP A 105 -0.54 1.28 -7.56
CA TRP A 105 0.29 0.79 -6.46
C TRP A 105 -0.51 0.62 -5.16
N LEU A 106 -1.39 1.56 -4.81
CA LEU A 106 -2.27 1.44 -3.64
C LEU A 106 -3.19 0.22 -3.74
N PHE A 107 -3.81 -0.01 -4.91
CA PHE A 107 -4.67 -1.18 -5.15
C PHE A 107 -3.89 -2.49 -5.10
N GLU A 108 -2.65 -2.51 -5.61
CA GLU A 108 -1.77 -3.68 -5.50
C GLU A 108 -1.45 -3.98 -4.02
N ASN A 109 -1.18 -2.96 -3.19
CA ASN A 109 -0.99 -3.14 -1.76
C ASN A 109 -2.23 -3.75 -1.08
N PHE A 110 -3.44 -3.31 -1.41
CA PHE A 110 -4.65 -3.96 -0.89
C PHE A 110 -4.74 -5.43 -1.29
N TRP A 111 -4.36 -5.75 -2.53
CA TRP A 111 -4.32 -7.13 -3.00
C TRP A 111 -3.28 -7.97 -2.24
N ASN A 112 -2.10 -7.41 -2.03
CA ASN A 112 -1.03 -8.03 -1.27
C ASN A 112 -1.44 -8.29 0.19
N ILE A 113 -2.02 -7.28 0.86
CA ILE A 113 -2.55 -7.40 2.23
C ILE A 113 -3.64 -8.48 2.28
N ALA A 114 -4.56 -8.52 1.33
CA ALA A 114 -5.63 -9.52 1.30
C ALA A 114 -5.06 -10.95 1.18
N ARG A 115 -4.02 -11.15 0.34
CA ARG A 115 -3.32 -12.45 0.24
C ARG A 115 -2.65 -12.82 1.58
N TYR A 116 -1.95 -11.88 2.19
CA TYR A 116 -1.30 -12.09 3.49
C TYR A 116 -2.31 -12.41 4.60
N MET A 117 -3.46 -11.74 4.62
CA MET A 117 -4.56 -12.07 5.53
C MET A 117 -5.14 -13.46 5.29
N ALA A 118 -5.28 -13.85 4.02
CA ALA A 118 -5.78 -15.19 3.66
C ALA A 118 -4.78 -16.27 4.11
N ASP A 119 -3.47 -16.03 3.92
CA ASP A 119 -2.41 -16.94 4.31
C ASP A 119 -2.26 -17.07 5.84
N ALA A 120 -2.69 -16.10 6.62
CA ALA A 120 -2.66 -16.19 8.08
C ALA A 120 -3.40 -17.43 8.65
N ARG A 121 -4.25 -18.08 7.82
CA ARG A 121 -4.90 -19.34 8.15
C ARG A 121 -4.15 -20.56 7.59
N ALA A 122 -3.69 -20.48 6.35
CA ALA A 122 -2.99 -21.56 5.64
C ALA A 122 -1.54 -21.73 6.12
N ARG A 123 -0.86 -20.62 6.38
CA ARG A 123 0.57 -20.54 6.75
C ARG A 123 1.50 -21.10 5.67
N ASP A 124 1.14 -20.86 4.41
CA ASP A 124 1.89 -21.37 3.25
C ASP A 124 2.97 -20.38 2.78
N LEU A 125 2.84 -19.08 3.13
CA LEU A 125 3.81 -18.06 2.78
C LEU A 125 4.98 -17.99 3.79
N PRO A 126 6.21 -17.74 3.34
CA PRO A 126 7.34 -17.55 4.23
C PRO A 126 7.12 -16.32 5.12
N LEU A 127 7.36 -16.50 6.42
CA LEU A 127 7.29 -15.41 7.39
C LEU A 127 8.64 -14.71 7.49
N VAL A 128 8.59 -13.38 7.65
CA VAL A 128 9.76 -12.51 7.86
C VAL A 128 9.68 -11.95 9.28
N GLY A 129 10.82 -11.76 9.92
CA GLY A 129 10.88 -11.19 11.26
C GLY A 129 10.71 -12.22 12.37
N SER A 130 9.80 -12.01 13.34
CA SER A 130 9.60 -12.86 14.53
C SER A 130 9.03 -14.26 14.24
N GLY A 131 8.65 -14.55 13.01
CA GLY A 131 8.04 -15.83 12.62
C GLY A 131 6.57 -15.98 13.02
N GLU A 132 5.91 -14.91 13.48
CA GLU A 132 4.48 -14.87 13.75
C GLU A 132 3.74 -13.95 12.78
N HIS A 133 2.57 -14.38 12.35
CA HIS A 133 1.68 -13.58 11.49
C HIS A 133 1.01 -12.48 12.30
N ASP A 134 1.12 -11.21 11.91
CA ASP A 134 0.43 -10.08 12.54
C ASP A 134 -1.06 -10.32 12.70
N TRP A 135 -1.69 -10.86 11.67
CA TRP A 135 -3.13 -11.18 11.68
C TRP A 135 -3.51 -12.30 12.64
N ASN A 136 -2.59 -13.21 12.99
CA ASN A 136 -2.80 -14.18 14.04
C ASN A 136 -2.75 -13.53 15.44
N ILE A 137 -1.80 -12.63 15.65
CA ILE A 137 -1.67 -11.85 16.88
C ILE A 137 -2.94 -11.01 17.08
N LEU A 138 -3.38 -10.28 16.07
CA LEU A 138 -4.59 -9.45 16.12
C LEU A 138 -5.85 -10.27 16.42
N ARG A 139 -5.97 -11.46 15.85
CA ARG A 139 -7.09 -12.36 16.15
C ARG A 139 -7.07 -12.85 17.60
N GLN A 140 -5.90 -13.16 18.15
CA GLN A 140 -5.76 -13.58 19.55
C GLN A 140 -6.12 -12.44 20.51
N LEU A 141 -5.66 -11.21 20.24
CA LEU A 141 -6.00 -10.03 21.02
C LEU A 141 -7.51 -9.79 21.06
N ARG A 142 -8.21 -9.97 19.92
CA ARG A 142 -9.67 -9.81 19.84
C ARG A 142 -10.42 -10.84 20.69
N VAL A 143 -9.93 -12.06 20.76
CA VAL A 143 -10.56 -13.15 21.54
C VAL A 143 -10.38 -12.93 23.04
N HIS A 144 -9.25 -12.38 23.46
CA HIS A 144 -8.94 -12.18 24.88
C HIS A 144 -9.39 -10.82 25.45
N GLY A 145 -9.54 -9.80 24.59
CA GLY A 145 -10.03 -8.47 25.00
C GLY A 145 -11.55 -8.34 25.12
N GLY A 146 -12.31 -9.39 24.83
CA GLY A 146 -13.77 -9.44 24.92
C GLY A 146 -14.34 -10.09 26.18
N ARG A 147 -13.52 -10.22 27.26
CA ARG A 147 -13.97 -10.71 28.57
C ARG A 147 -13.92 -9.62 29.60
#